data_e80f2071fe70c1c7a6180785f8d16624
#
_entry.id   e80f2071fe70c1c7a6180785f8d16624
#
_cell.length_a   1.000
_cell.length_b   1.000
_cell.length_c   1.000
_cell.angle_alpha   90.00
_cell.angle_beta   90.00
_cell.angle_gamma   90.00
#
_symmetry.space_group_name_H-M   'P 1'
#
loop_
_entity.id
_entity.type
_entity.pdbx_description
1 polymer ?
#
loop_
_entity_poly.entity_id
_entity_poly.type
_entity_poly.pdbx_seq_one_letter_code
_entity_poly.pdbx_strand_id
1 'polypeptide(L)'
;MEVFKDIAKIQEVAAALSGKNKEFYDSFTELGVKLKTLDEQWEGDDKQAFITQINGDYKVYAEFYDNVNKFVAHLNEVVNKTLDNEKNNIARVNNRG
;
A
#
# COMPACT_ATOMS: atom_id res chain seq x y z
N MET A 1 -1.55 28.96 0.16
CA MET A 1 -2.92 28.47 0.10
C MET A 1 -3.03 27.12 0.82
N GLU A 2 -4.07 26.98 1.60
CA GLU A 2 -4.29 25.76 2.40
C GLU A 2 -4.47 24.51 1.54
N VAL A 3 -5.09 24.64 0.36
CA VAL A 3 -5.31 23.51 -0.57
C VAL A 3 -3.99 22.89 -0.97
N PHE A 4 -3.00 23.67 -1.37
CA PHE A 4 -1.70 23.14 -1.77
C PHE A 4 -0.93 22.52 -0.61
N LYS A 5 -1.10 23.07 0.59
CA LYS A 5 -0.52 22.53 1.80
C LYS A 5 -1.13 21.16 2.14
N ASP A 6 -2.44 21.03 2.00
CA ASP A 6 -3.14 19.76 2.23
C ASP A 6 -2.75 18.72 1.18
N ILE A 7 -2.60 19.13 -0.08
CA ILE A 7 -2.14 18.24 -1.16
C ILE A 7 -0.73 17.72 -0.85
N ALA A 8 0.17 18.59 -0.40
CA ALA A 8 1.53 18.20 -0.04
C ALA A 8 1.52 17.16 1.09
N LYS A 9 0.65 17.34 2.08
CA LYS A 9 0.48 16.38 3.17
C LYS A 9 -0.03 15.04 2.69
N ILE A 10 -1.03 15.03 1.81
CA ILE A 10 -1.58 13.80 1.24
C ILE A 10 -0.51 13.07 0.45
N GLN A 11 0.28 13.79 -0.36
CA GLN A 11 1.37 13.21 -1.13
C GLN A 11 2.44 12.60 -0.21
N GLU A 12 2.78 13.27 0.88
CA GLU A 12 3.73 12.78 1.87
C GLU A 12 3.24 11.48 2.51
N VAL A 13 1.97 11.44 2.92
CA VAL A 13 1.35 10.25 3.51
C VAL A 13 1.32 9.11 2.50
N ALA A 14 0.92 9.38 1.25
CA ALA A 14 0.88 8.37 0.20
C ALA A 14 2.26 7.77 -0.06
N ALA A 15 3.30 8.61 -0.12
CA ALA A 15 4.68 8.15 -0.30
C ALA A 15 5.16 7.30 0.89
N ALA A 16 4.83 7.74 2.12
CA ALA A 16 5.19 7.00 3.32
C ALA A 16 4.50 5.63 3.38
N LEU A 17 3.21 5.58 3.05
CA LEU A 17 2.46 4.32 3.00
C LEU A 17 3.02 3.38 1.93
N SER A 18 3.33 3.91 0.75
CA SER A 18 3.92 3.11 -0.33
C SER A 18 5.26 2.52 0.09
N GLY A 19 6.12 3.32 0.72
CA GLY A 19 7.42 2.87 1.22
C GLY A 19 7.30 1.80 2.30
N LYS A 20 6.40 2.00 3.26
CA LYS A 20 6.15 1.02 4.31
C LYS A 20 5.54 -0.26 3.77
N ASN A 21 4.66 -0.14 2.78
CA ASN A 21 4.05 -1.31 2.15
C ASN A 21 5.07 -2.14 1.39
N LYS A 22 6.06 -1.48 0.76
CA LYS A 22 7.16 -2.17 0.10
C LYS A 22 8.04 -2.90 1.11
N GLU A 23 8.37 -2.26 2.23
CA GLU A 23 9.11 -2.90 3.32
C GLU A 23 8.36 -4.12 3.84
N PHE A 24 7.05 -4.01 4.00
CA PHE A 24 6.18 -5.11 4.42
C PHE A 24 6.24 -6.26 3.41
N TYR A 25 6.16 -5.95 2.12
CA TYR A 25 6.23 -6.96 1.06
C TYR A 25 7.59 -7.68 1.08
N ASP A 26 8.68 -6.94 1.25
CA ASP A 26 10.02 -7.52 1.31
C ASP A 26 10.18 -8.45 2.51
N SER A 27 9.69 -8.03 3.69
CA SER A 27 9.70 -8.86 4.91
C SER A 27 8.85 -10.11 4.75
N PHE A 28 7.68 -9.95 4.14
CA PHE A 28 6.75 -11.03 3.86
C PHE A 28 7.37 -12.08 2.92
N THR A 29 8.09 -11.62 1.87
CA THR A 29 8.79 -12.49 0.92
C THR A 29 9.93 -13.24 1.62
N GLU A 30 10.69 -12.55 2.44
CA GLU A 30 11.78 -13.16 3.22
C GLU A 30 11.26 -14.21 4.19
N LEU A 31 10.14 -13.92 4.86
CA LEU A 31 9.49 -14.87 5.75
C LEU A 31 9.06 -16.13 4.98
N GLY A 32 8.55 -15.97 3.76
CA GLY A 32 8.17 -17.07 2.90
C GLY A 32 9.33 -18.02 2.60
N VAL A 33 10.51 -17.47 2.33
CA VAL A 33 11.72 -18.26 2.09
C VAL A 33 12.10 -19.05 3.34
N LYS A 34 12.05 -18.42 4.51
CA LYS A 34 12.37 -19.08 5.79
C LYS A 34 11.38 -20.18 6.13
N LEU A 35 10.09 -19.95 5.85
CA LEU A 35 9.05 -20.96 6.08
C LEU A 35 9.21 -22.16 5.15
N LYS A 36 9.63 -21.92 3.91
CA LYS A 36 9.91 -23.01 2.97
C LYS A 36 11.05 -23.87 3.48
N THR A 37 12.12 -23.26 4.00
CA THR A 37 13.26 -23.97 4.59
C THR A 37 12.80 -24.81 5.79
N LEU A 38 11.97 -24.22 6.65
CA LEU A 38 11.42 -24.94 7.81
C LEU A 38 10.58 -26.13 7.37
N ASP A 39 9.74 -25.95 6.35
CA ASP A 39 8.92 -27.04 5.79
C ASP A 39 9.77 -28.21 5.33
N GLU A 40 10.88 -27.93 4.67
CA GLU A 40 11.80 -28.98 4.19
C GLU A 40 12.46 -29.76 5.31
N GLN A 41 12.64 -29.14 6.47
CA GLN A 41 13.39 -29.69 7.62
C GLN A 41 12.47 -30.28 8.69
N TRP A 42 11.18 -30.00 8.65
CA TRP A 42 10.23 -30.41 9.69
C TRP A 42 9.60 -31.77 9.35
N GLU A 43 9.75 -32.72 10.24
CA GLU A 43 9.24 -34.08 10.08
C GLU A 43 8.13 -34.45 11.09
N GLY A 44 7.58 -33.50 11.83
CA GLY A 44 6.57 -33.76 12.85
C GLY A 44 5.16 -33.94 12.29
N ASP A 45 4.30 -34.61 13.05
CA ASP A 45 2.90 -34.83 12.68
C ASP A 45 2.09 -33.54 12.59
N ASP A 46 2.51 -32.49 13.30
CA ASP A 46 1.83 -31.20 13.34
C ASP A 46 2.17 -30.31 12.14
N LYS A 47 3.07 -30.77 11.28
CA LYS A 47 3.54 -29.99 10.12
C LYS A 47 2.39 -29.53 9.22
N GLN A 48 1.48 -30.44 8.89
CA GLN A 48 0.39 -30.14 7.96
C GLN A 48 -0.56 -29.07 8.52
N ALA A 49 -0.88 -29.17 9.82
CA ALA A 49 -1.75 -28.20 10.48
C ALA A 49 -1.09 -26.82 10.51
N PHE A 50 0.21 -26.77 10.79
CA PHE A 50 0.98 -25.52 10.81
C PHE A 50 1.02 -24.87 9.43
N ILE A 51 1.32 -25.66 8.38
CA ILE A 51 1.38 -25.16 7.01
C ILE A 51 0.03 -24.61 6.55
N THR A 52 -1.06 -25.29 6.88
CA THR A 52 -2.41 -24.85 6.55
C THR A 52 -2.70 -23.49 7.19
N GLN A 53 -2.34 -23.31 8.45
CA GLN A 53 -2.53 -22.04 9.16
C GLN A 53 -1.70 -20.92 8.53
N ILE A 54 -0.42 -21.19 8.25
CA ILE A 54 0.49 -20.24 7.66
C ILE A 54 0.01 -19.79 6.27
N ASN A 55 -0.47 -20.74 5.45
CA ASN A 55 -0.99 -20.41 4.14
C ASN A 55 -2.23 -19.50 4.22
N GLY A 56 -3.08 -19.71 5.23
CA GLY A 56 -4.21 -18.83 5.50
C GLY A 56 -3.77 -17.43 5.90
N ASP A 57 -2.76 -17.33 6.76
CA ASP A 57 -2.20 -16.05 7.21
C ASP A 57 -1.55 -15.30 6.03
N TYR A 58 -0.86 -16.02 5.15
CA TYR A 58 -0.25 -15.43 3.95
C TYR A 58 -1.30 -14.80 3.04
N LYS A 59 -2.43 -15.44 2.88
CA LYS A 59 -3.54 -14.91 2.08
C LYS A 59 -4.04 -13.59 2.66
N VAL A 60 -4.20 -13.51 3.97
CA VAL A 60 -4.62 -12.27 4.65
C VAL A 60 -3.60 -11.16 4.45
N TYR A 61 -2.31 -11.46 4.59
CA TYR A 61 -1.24 -10.48 4.38
C TYR A 61 -1.17 -9.99 2.94
N ALA A 62 -1.37 -10.87 1.97
CA ALA A 62 -1.40 -10.50 0.55
C ALA A 62 -2.58 -9.57 0.25
N GLU A 63 -3.75 -9.84 0.82
CA GLU A 63 -4.92 -8.97 0.68
C GLU A 63 -4.67 -7.60 1.33
N PHE A 64 -4.02 -7.58 2.49
CA PHE A 64 -3.65 -6.34 3.16
C PHE A 64 -2.71 -5.50 2.29
N TYR A 65 -1.67 -6.11 1.74
CA TYR A 65 -0.73 -5.45 0.84
C TYR A 65 -1.44 -4.83 -0.36
N ASP A 66 -2.33 -5.60 -1.00
CA ASP A 66 -3.10 -5.12 -2.15
C ASP A 66 -4.02 -3.96 -1.77
N ASN A 67 -4.66 -4.04 -0.60
CA ASN A 67 -5.55 -3.00 -0.12
C ASN A 67 -4.80 -1.70 0.18
N VAL A 68 -3.60 -1.79 0.74
CA VAL A 68 -2.76 -0.60 0.96
C VAL A 68 -2.38 0.04 -0.36
N ASN A 69 -2.00 -0.76 -1.37
CA ASN A 69 -1.69 -0.25 -2.70
C ASN A 69 -2.88 0.46 -3.35
N LYS A 70 -4.08 -0.09 -3.21
CA LYS A 70 -5.32 0.53 -3.70
C LYS A 70 -5.60 1.84 -2.98
N PHE A 71 -5.37 1.88 -1.68
CA PHE A 71 -5.54 3.09 -0.88
C PHE A 71 -4.57 4.19 -1.33
N VAL A 72 -3.29 3.85 -1.53
CA VAL A 72 -2.29 4.79 -2.05
C VAL A 72 -2.70 5.32 -3.42
N ALA A 73 -3.15 4.44 -4.32
CA ALA A 73 -3.62 4.84 -5.63
C ALA A 73 -4.81 5.81 -5.53
N HIS A 74 -5.73 5.55 -4.59
CA HIS A 74 -6.87 6.43 -4.34
C HIS A 74 -6.42 7.81 -3.83
N LEU A 75 -5.46 7.86 -2.91
CA LEU A 75 -4.91 9.12 -2.43
C LEU A 75 -4.30 9.94 -3.57
N ASN A 76 -3.53 9.30 -4.44
CA ASN A 76 -2.93 9.95 -5.59
C ASN A 76 -3.99 10.45 -6.58
N GLU A 77 -5.07 9.70 -6.76
CA GLU A 77 -6.20 10.11 -7.59
C GLU A 77 -6.88 11.36 -7.03
N VAL A 78 -7.10 11.41 -5.71
CA VAL A 78 -7.67 12.58 -5.03
C VAL A 78 -6.78 13.80 -5.23
N VAL A 79 -5.46 13.65 -5.08
CA VAL A 79 -4.50 14.73 -5.32
C VAL A 79 -4.62 15.25 -6.74
N ASN A 80 -4.64 14.36 -7.73
CA ASN A 80 -4.69 14.75 -9.14
C ASN A 80 -5.99 15.48 -9.47
N LYS A 81 -7.13 15.02 -8.96
CA LYS A 81 -8.42 15.67 -9.15
C LYS A 81 -8.46 17.06 -8.51
N THR A 82 -7.89 17.18 -7.30
CA THR A 82 -7.85 18.47 -6.61
C THR A 82 -6.98 19.46 -7.35
N LEU A 83 -5.81 19.03 -7.84
CA LEU A 83 -4.93 19.88 -8.66
C LEU A 83 -5.61 20.32 -9.94
N ASP A 84 -6.31 19.43 -10.63
CA ASP A 84 -7.04 19.76 -11.85
C ASP A 84 -8.13 20.79 -11.57
N ASN A 85 -8.88 20.63 -10.48
CA ASN A 85 -9.92 21.56 -10.08
C ASN A 85 -9.35 22.96 -9.78
N GLU A 86 -8.23 23.03 -9.07
CA GLU A 86 -7.58 24.30 -8.78
C GLU A 86 -7.06 24.97 -10.05
N LYS A 87 -6.49 24.20 -10.97
CA LYS A 87 -6.02 24.67 -12.26
C LYS A 87 -7.19 25.27 -13.07
N ASN A 88 -8.32 24.60 -13.08
CA ASN A 88 -9.52 25.05 -13.78
C ASN A 88 -10.09 26.32 -13.13
N ASN A 89 -10.08 26.41 -11.81
CA ASN A 89 -10.54 27.60 -11.09
C ASN A 89 -9.67 28.81 -11.40
N ILE A 90 -8.36 28.65 -11.43
CA ILE A 90 -7.41 29.72 -11.78
C ILE A 90 -7.66 30.18 -13.21
N ALA A 91 -7.86 29.25 -14.15
CA ALA A 91 -8.17 29.58 -15.55
C ALA A 91 -9.45 30.36 -15.68
N ARG A 92 -10.50 30.01 -14.93
CA ARG A 92 -11.77 30.76 -14.92
C ARG A 92 -11.59 32.18 -14.42
N VAL A 93 -10.85 32.38 -13.33
CA VAL A 93 -10.59 33.71 -12.77
C VAL A 93 -9.84 34.57 -13.79
N ASN A 94 -8.83 34.02 -14.44
CA ASN A 94 -8.05 34.71 -15.45
C ASN A 94 -8.89 35.09 -16.69
N ASN A 95 -9.86 34.25 -17.06
CA ASN A 95 -10.73 34.52 -18.20
C ASN A 95 -11.83 35.54 -17.92
N ARG A 96 -12.08 35.87 -16.68
CA ARG A 96 -13.08 36.85 -16.27
C ARG A 96 -12.59 38.31 -16.38
N GLY A 97 -11.31 38.49 -16.44
CA GLY A 97 -10.70 39.81 -16.55
C GLY A 97 -10.61 40.25 -17.99
#